data_fecd4205348be230ded22c64ca54de52
#
_entry.id   fecd4205348be230ded22c64ca54de52
#
_cell.length_a   1.000
_cell.length_b   1.000
_cell.length_c   1.000
_cell.angle_alpha   90.00
_cell.angle_beta   90.00
_cell.angle_gamma   90.00
#
_symmetry.space_group_name_H-M   'P 1'
#
loop_
_entity.id
_entity.type
_entity.pdbx_description
1 polymer ?
#
loop_
_entity_poly.entity_id
_entity_poly.type
_entity_poly.pdbx_seq_one_letter_code
_entity_poly.pdbx_strand_id
1 'polypeptide(L)'
;MRRVHDLTAGDRPWAAGAVLAVGRGPVLAVEEAAGLAVRYASYDARTGTGVELPPAARVPVTPDTPFDLASLTKLFTAVAAVQQVERGTLGIDAEVGAYLPDFHAAAAHRLTVRHLLTHTSGLRPEIPLYDCADAAERLDRLRAEAPAGPVGTYRYSDVNMLLLQHVLQRITGRPLDVLVHQGITRPLGMTDTRFGPCPGAAATEDQRRPWAKADRGMLRGAVHDENAWALGGVAGHAGLFSTARDLAVLCRVLLAGGSCGPARILGPDFVDLLLAPPGLGFAVDQPWFMGELAGPGAAGHTGFTGTSLVLDRATDTFVVLLANTVHPCRRPPDSRPRAAVATEVARAVRGRG
;
A
#
# COMPACT_ATOMS: atom_id res chain seq x y z
N MET A 1 -14.72 -3.50 19.16
CA MET A 1 -13.92 -4.55 19.83
C MET A 1 -14.15 -5.96 19.30
N ARG A 2 -15.35 -6.52 19.18
CA ARG A 2 -15.52 -7.89 18.62
C ARG A 2 -15.08 -8.08 17.16
N ARG A 3 -15.03 -7.02 16.36
CA ARG A 3 -14.84 -7.09 14.89
C ARG A 3 -13.51 -7.67 14.43
N VAL A 4 -12.37 -7.36 15.08
CA VAL A 4 -11.07 -7.93 14.63
C VAL A 4 -11.02 -9.44 14.87
N HIS A 5 -11.56 -9.89 16.01
CA HIS A 5 -11.72 -11.31 16.29
C HIS A 5 -12.63 -12.00 15.29
N ASP A 6 -13.76 -11.36 14.91
CA ASP A 6 -14.71 -11.91 13.92
C ASP A 6 -14.04 -12.07 12.53
N LEU A 7 -13.09 -11.21 12.17
CA LEU A 7 -12.35 -11.30 10.90
C LEU A 7 -11.44 -12.54 10.81
N THR A 8 -11.01 -13.05 11.94
CA THR A 8 -10.04 -14.16 12.05
C THR A 8 -10.66 -15.45 12.59
N ALA A 9 -11.94 -15.43 12.95
CA ALA A 9 -12.67 -16.55 13.53
C ALA A 9 -13.38 -17.42 12.48
N GLY A 10 -13.71 -18.67 12.88
CA GLY A 10 -14.45 -19.64 12.08
C GLY A 10 -13.59 -20.47 11.13
N ASP A 11 -14.27 -21.38 10.40
CA ASP A 11 -13.62 -22.35 9.53
C ASP A 11 -13.05 -21.73 8.24
N ARG A 12 -13.64 -20.63 7.79
CA ARG A 12 -13.21 -19.86 6.61
C ARG A 12 -13.11 -18.36 6.95
N PRO A 13 -12.19 -17.97 7.81
CA PRO A 13 -12.03 -16.57 8.22
C PRO A 13 -11.68 -15.69 7.02
N TRP A 14 -11.99 -14.39 7.13
CA TRP A 14 -11.57 -13.42 6.12
C TRP A 14 -10.05 -13.30 6.03
N ALA A 15 -9.35 -13.36 7.18
CA ALA A 15 -7.90 -13.37 7.27
C ALA A 15 -7.44 -14.42 8.29
N ALA A 16 -6.20 -14.94 8.14
CA ALA A 16 -5.61 -15.79 9.16
C ALA A 16 -5.26 -15.00 10.43
N GLY A 17 -4.82 -13.75 10.25
CA GLY A 17 -4.50 -12.82 11.32
C GLY A 17 -4.74 -11.37 10.92
N ALA A 18 -5.00 -10.51 11.90
CA ALA A 18 -5.23 -9.08 11.67
C ALA A 18 -4.81 -8.22 12.86
N VAL A 19 -4.41 -6.98 12.57
CA VAL A 19 -4.18 -5.90 13.53
C VAL A 19 -5.02 -4.70 13.13
N LEU A 20 -5.70 -4.10 14.09
CA LEU A 20 -6.46 -2.86 13.94
C LEU A 20 -5.85 -1.76 14.83
N ALA A 21 -5.58 -0.61 14.23
CA ALA A 21 -5.28 0.61 14.97
C ALA A 21 -6.27 1.72 14.55
N VAL A 22 -6.91 2.35 15.53
CA VAL A 22 -7.84 3.47 15.32
C VAL A 22 -7.40 4.62 16.22
N GLY A 23 -7.36 5.82 15.66
CA GLY A 23 -7.04 7.01 16.42
C GLY A 23 -7.86 8.23 16.02
N ARG A 24 -7.87 9.22 16.90
CA ARG A 24 -8.47 10.53 16.67
C ARG A 24 -7.55 11.61 17.27
N GLY A 25 -7.17 12.57 16.45
CA GLY A 25 -6.16 13.54 16.84
C GLY A 25 -4.86 12.88 17.28
N PRO A 26 -4.27 13.26 18.41
CA PRO A 26 -3.04 12.66 18.92
C PRO A 26 -3.24 11.29 19.59
N VAL A 27 -4.48 10.85 19.81
CA VAL A 27 -4.81 9.66 20.62
C VAL A 27 -4.92 8.41 19.74
N LEU A 28 -4.20 7.36 20.10
CA LEU A 28 -4.47 6.00 19.63
C LEU A 28 -5.54 5.41 20.56
N ALA A 29 -6.78 5.33 20.07
CA ALA A 29 -7.94 4.95 20.87
C ALA A 29 -8.15 3.43 20.93
N VAL A 30 -7.76 2.72 19.87
CA VAL A 30 -7.88 1.27 19.75
C VAL A 30 -6.60 0.72 19.14
N GLU A 31 -6.09 -0.36 19.74
CA GLU A 31 -5.06 -1.20 19.16
C GLU A 31 -5.39 -2.65 19.53
N GLU A 32 -5.73 -3.45 18.53
CA GLU A 32 -6.14 -4.84 18.74
C GLU A 32 -5.46 -5.76 17.72
N ALA A 33 -5.10 -6.96 18.15
CA ALA A 33 -4.52 -8.01 17.34
C ALA A 33 -5.29 -9.31 17.56
N ALA A 34 -5.55 -10.06 16.48
CA ALA A 34 -6.24 -11.34 16.57
C ALA A 34 -5.76 -12.31 15.49
N GLY A 35 -5.89 -13.61 15.76
CA GLY A 35 -5.54 -14.68 14.84
C GLY A 35 -4.06 -14.96 14.74
N LEU A 36 -3.61 -15.46 13.59
CA LEU A 36 -2.29 -16.04 13.40
C LEU A 36 -1.52 -15.34 12.28
N ALA A 37 -0.32 -14.89 12.58
CA ALA A 37 0.64 -14.38 11.58
C ALA A 37 1.11 -15.52 10.66
N VAL A 38 1.25 -16.74 11.20
CA VAL A 38 1.53 -17.94 10.40
C VAL A 38 0.61 -19.05 10.88
N ARG A 39 -0.29 -19.47 10.01
CA ARG A 39 -1.28 -20.53 10.28
C ARG A 39 -1.00 -21.81 9.47
N TYR A 40 -0.60 -21.66 8.21
CA TYR A 40 -0.53 -22.72 7.24
C TYR A 40 0.92 -23.00 6.81
N ALA A 41 1.22 -24.29 6.59
CA ALA A 41 2.47 -24.76 5.99
C ALA A 41 2.46 -24.60 4.45
N SER A 42 1.30 -24.84 3.82
CA SER A 42 1.13 -24.81 2.37
C SER A 42 -0.35 -24.66 1.98
N TYR A 43 -0.60 -24.57 0.69
CA TYR A 43 -1.94 -24.66 0.11
C TYR A 43 -2.07 -25.95 -0.71
N ASP A 44 -3.11 -26.76 -0.45
CA ASP A 44 -3.45 -27.94 -1.24
C ASP A 44 -4.50 -27.55 -2.30
N ALA A 45 -4.05 -27.39 -3.54
CA ALA A 45 -4.93 -27.03 -4.67
C ALA A 45 -5.97 -28.11 -5.00
N ARG A 46 -5.71 -29.38 -4.63
CA ARG A 46 -6.63 -30.49 -4.89
C ARG A 46 -7.88 -30.42 -3.99
N THR A 47 -7.69 -30.00 -2.74
CA THR A 47 -8.80 -29.83 -1.78
C THR A 47 -9.31 -28.38 -1.72
N GLY A 48 -8.54 -27.42 -2.25
CA GLY A 48 -8.85 -26.00 -2.16
C GLY A 48 -8.68 -25.43 -0.74
N THR A 49 -7.86 -26.06 0.11
CA THR A 49 -7.71 -25.72 1.52
C THR A 49 -6.25 -25.50 1.91
N GLY A 50 -6.02 -24.73 2.96
CA GLY A 50 -4.70 -24.60 3.58
C GLY A 50 -4.36 -25.83 4.42
N VAL A 51 -3.13 -26.28 4.32
CA VAL A 51 -2.55 -27.32 5.20
C VAL A 51 -2.06 -26.64 6.48
N GLU A 52 -2.79 -26.81 7.56
CA GLU A 52 -2.46 -26.13 8.82
C GLU A 52 -1.16 -26.67 9.45
N LEU A 53 -0.39 -25.77 10.04
CA LEU A 53 0.72 -26.13 10.92
C LEU A 53 0.22 -26.77 12.22
N PRO A 54 1.01 -27.67 12.83
CA PRO A 54 0.74 -28.10 14.20
C PRO A 54 0.60 -26.89 15.13
N PRO A 55 -0.26 -26.94 16.17
CA PRO A 55 -0.50 -25.79 17.06
C PRO A 55 0.77 -25.12 17.60
N ALA A 56 1.78 -25.91 17.97
CA ALA A 56 3.05 -25.41 18.50
C ALA A 56 3.92 -24.65 17.49
N ALA A 57 3.65 -24.82 16.17
CA ALA A 57 4.38 -24.16 15.09
C ALA A 57 3.62 -22.93 14.53
N ARG A 58 2.40 -22.71 14.98
CA ARG A 58 1.61 -21.52 14.59
C ARG A 58 2.15 -20.29 15.31
N VAL A 59 2.18 -19.16 14.61
CA VAL A 59 2.67 -17.90 15.17
C VAL A 59 1.48 -16.94 15.37
N PRO A 60 1.19 -16.50 16.60
CA PRO A 60 0.12 -15.54 16.85
C PRO A 60 0.47 -14.17 16.27
N VAL A 61 -0.56 -13.39 15.89
CA VAL A 61 -0.43 -11.97 15.60
C VAL A 61 -0.30 -11.20 16.91
N THR A 62 0.58 -10.21 16.92
CA THR A 62 0.71 -9.21 17.98
C THR A 62 0.58 -7.80 17.38
N PRO A 63 0.35 -6.74 18.17
CA PRO A 63 0.35 -5.36 17.68
C PRO A 63 1.62 -4.97 16.94
N ASP A 64 2.75 -5.60 17.28
CA ASP A 64 4.07 -5.34 16.68
C ASP A 64 4.37 -6.23 15.45
N THR A 65 3.41 -7.08 15.03
CA THR A 65 3.59 -7.91 13.84
C THR A 65 3.64 -7.05 12.59
N PRO A 66 4.73 -7.08 11.80
CA PRO A 66 4.77 -6.41 10.51
C PRO A 66 3.93 -7.18 9.46
N PHE A 67 3.33 -6.44 8.53
CA PHE A 67 2.61 -6.99 7.39
C PHE A 67 3.20 -6.48 6.08
N ASP A 68 3.16 -7.30 5.04
CA ASP A 68 3.37 -6.84 3.66
C ASP A 68 2.24 -5.87 3.29
N LEU A 69 2.59 -4.63 3.08
CA LEU A 69 1.65 -3.54 2.81
C LEU A 69 1.02 -3.61 1.42
N ALA A 70 1.62 -4.38 0.50
CA ALA A 70 1.21 -4.41 -0.89
C ALA A 70 1.05 -2.97 -1.43
N SER A 71 -0.10 -2.64 -2.01
CA SER A 71 -0.36 -1.33 -2.63
C SER A 71 -0.41 -0.14 -1.67
N LEU A 72 -0.43 -0.32 -0.35
CA LEU A 72 -0.21 0.81 0.56
C LEU A 72 1.19 1.43 0.39
N THR A 73 2.14 0.71 -0.21
CA THR A 73 3.44 1.24 -0.64
C THR A 73 3.30 2.49 -1.51
N LYS A 74 2.26 2.57 -2.34
CA LYS A 74 1.99 3.71 -3.23
C LYS A 74 1.83 5.03 -2.47
N LEU A 75 1.31 4.98 -1.24
CA LEU A 75 1.16 6.15 -0.38
C LEU A 75 2.52 6.78 -0.05
N PHE A 76 3.52 5.94 0.23
CA PHE A 76 4.88 6.39 0.51
C PHE A 76 5.57 6.92 -0.75
N THR A 77 5.36 6.28 -1.89
CA THR A 77 5.86 6.76 -3.19
C THR A 77 5.24 8.10 -3.56
N ALA A 78 3.94 8.28 -3.31
CA ALA A 78 3.24 9.54 -3.55
C ALA A 78 3.74 10.66 -2.62
N VAL A 79 3.91 10.38 -1.32
CA VAL A 79 4.51 11.34 -0.38
C VAL A 79 5.92 11.74 -0.83
N ALA A 80 6.77 10.77 -1.22
CA ALA A 80 8.10 11.04 -1.73
C ALA A 80 8.08 11.90 -3.00
N ALA A 81 7.10 11.71 -3.89
CA ALA A 81 6.92 12.55 -5.08
C ALA A 81 6.50 13.97 -4.71
N VAL A 82 5.51 14.13 -3.82
CA VAL A 82 5.04 15.45 -3.38
C VAL A 82 6.14 16.19 -2.60
N GLN A 83 7.03 15.49 -1.90
CA GLN A 83 8.25 16.10 -1.32
C GLN A 83 9.18 16.71 -2.39
N GLN A 84 9.27 16.09 -3.57
CA GLN A 84 10.05 16.67 -4.67
C GLN A 84 9.30 17.86 -5.32
N VAL A 85 7.96 17.83 -5.33
CA VAL A 85 7.16 19.00 -5.74
C VAL A 85 7.39 20.18 -4.79
N GLU A 86 7.34 19.95 -3.49
CA GLU A 86 7.62 20.96 -2.45
C GLU A 86 9.02 21.57 -2.60
N ARG A 87 10.02 20.77 -2.99
CA ARG A 87 11.38 21.22 -3.23
C ARG A 87 11.57 21.93 -4.58
N GLY A 88 10.57 21.94 -5.44
CA GLY A 88 10.65 22.51 -6.79
C GLY A 88 11.45 21.67 -7.78
N THR A 89 11.83 20.43 -7.44
CA THR A 89 12.59 19.52 -8.30
C THR A 89 11.70 18.66 -9.19
N LEU A 90 10.40 18.58 -8.90
CA LEU A 90 9.39 17.85 -9.67
C LEU A 90 8.19 18.75 -9.97
N GLY A 91 7.82 18.92 -11.23
CA GLY A 91 6.58 19.58 -11.63
C GLY A 91 5.43 18.58 -11.67
N ILE A 92 4.34 18.84 -10.94
CA ILE A 92 3.20 17.90 -10.91
C ILE A 92 2.54 17.76 -12.27
N ASP A 93 2.50 18.81 -13.08
CA ASP A 93 1.94 18.84 -14.43
C ASP A 93 3.01 18.72 -15.53
N ALA A 94 4.26 18.53 -15.15
CA ALA A 94 5.35 18.31 -16.10
C ALA A 94 5.21 16.93 -16.77
N GLU A 95 5.59 16.88 -18.04
CA GLU A 95 5.60 15.63 -18.79
C GLU A 95 6.68 14.66 -18.27
N VAL A 96 6.34 13.40 -18.14
CA VAL A 96 7.26 12.33 -17.72
C VAL A 96 8.49 12.28 -18.64
N GLY A 97 8.30 12.52 -19.95
CA GLY A 97 9.36 12.56 -20.94
C GLY A 97 10.44 13.63 -20.66
N ALA A 98 10.12 14.71 -19.93
CA ALA A 98 11.11 15.70 -19.52
C ALA A 98 12.13 15.13 -18.51
N TYR A 99 11.73 14.17 -17.71
CA TYR A 99 12.59 13.49 -16.72
C TYR A 99 13.15 12.16 -17.23
N LEU A 100 12.39 11.46 -18.07
CA LEU A 100 12.70 10.13 -18.60
C LEU A 100 12.63 10.14 -20.14
N PRO A 101 13.58 10.80 -20.84
CA PRO A 101 13.57 10.90 -22.30
C PRO A 101 13.70 9.53 -23.00
N ASP A 102 14.27 8.55 -22.30
CA ASP A 102 14.42 7.17 -22.76
C ASP A 102 13.14 6.30 -22.60
N PHE A 103 12.10 6.83 -21.95
CA PHE A 103 10.76 6.18 -21.88
C PHE A 103 9.88 6.69 -23.03
N HIS A 104 10.22 6.27 -24.22
CA HIS A 104 9.71 6.83 -25.47
C HIS A 104 8.17 6.79 -25.58
N ALA A 105 7.53 5.72 -25.08
CA ALA A 105 6.08 5.60 -25.13
C ALA A 105 5.41 6.64 -24.21
N ALA A 106 5.88 6.82 -22.98
CA ALA A 106 5.35 7.82 -22.06
C ALA A 106 5.54 9.25 -22.61
N ALA A 107 6.70 9.53 -23.24
CA ALA A 107 7.01 10.81 -23.87
C ALA A 107 6.08 11.08 -25.09
N ALA A 108 5.91 10.09 -25.97
CA ALA A 108 5.07 10.22 -27.16
C ALA A 108 3.60 10.50 -26.82
N HIS A 109 3.10 9.98 -25.70
CA HIS A 109 1.73 10.22 -25.22
C HIS A 109 1.62 11.42 -24.27
N ARG A 110 2.70 12.17 -24.05
CA ARG A 110 2.75 13.36 -23.18
C ARG A 110 2.17 13.08 -21.78
N LEU A 111 2.48 11.91 -21.21
CA LEU A 111 2.05 11.56 -19.87
C LEU A 111 2.68 12.51 -18.85
N THR A 112 1.88 13.04 -17.92
CA THR A 112 2.36 13.92 -16.86
C THR A 112 2.52 13.17 -15.55
N VAL A 113 3.27 13.74 -14.59
CA VAL A 113 3.39 13.21 -13.23
C VAL A 113 2.01 13.11 -12.56
N ARG A 114 1.12 14.09 -12.79
CA ARG A 114 -0.26 14.04 -12.32
C ARG A 114 -1.00 12.83 -12.86
N HIS A 115 -0.90 12.51 -14.15
CA HIS A 115 -1.53 11.32 -14.73
C HIS A 115 -1.08 10.02 -14.02
N LEU A 116 0.20 9.92 -13.62
CA LEU A 116 0.70 8.77 -12.88
C LEU A 116 0.09 8.70 -11.48
N LEU A 117 0.11 9.81 -10.74
CA LEU A 117 -0.38 9.88 -9.36
C LEU A 117 -1.90 9.75 -9.23
N THR A 118 -2.67 10.12 -10.25
CA THR A 118 -4.14 10.01 -10.26
C THR A 118 -4.67 8.79 -11.00
N HIS A 119 -3.78 7.91 -11.48
CA HIS A 119 -4.15 6.74 -12.28
C HIS A 119 -4.99 7.09 -13.53
N THR A 120 -4.65 8.20 -14.20
CA THR A 120 -5.31 8.66 -15.42
C THR A 120 -4.42 8.64 -16.66
N SER A 121 -3.33 7.87 -16.59
CA SER A 121 -2.38 7.72 -17.70
C SER A 121 -2.88 6.82 -18.84
N GLY A 122 -3.93 6.01 -18.62
CA GLY A 122 -4.38 4.99 -19.56
C GLY A 122 -3.48 3.74 -19.64
N LEU A 123 -2.39 3.67 -18.85
CA LEU A 123 -1.49 2.51 -18.82
C LEU A 123 -2.21 1.25 -18.32
N ARG A 124 -1.74 0.07 -18.73
CA ARG A 124 -2.28 -1.21 -18.27
C ARG A 124 -2.19 -1.33 -16.74
N PRO A 125 -3.12 -2.04 -16.07
CA PRO A 125 -3.06 -2.26 -14.62
C PRO A 125 -1.73 -2.84 -14.16
N GLU A 126 -1.20 -3.80 -14.92
CA GLU A 126 0.11 -4.42 -14.71
C GLU A 126 0.71 -4.88 -16.05
N ILE A 127 2.01 -5.16 -16.03
CA ILE A 127 2.75 -5.84 -17.09
C ILE A 127 3.56 -6.98 -16.47
N PRO A 128 3.74 -8.14 -17.14
CA PRO A 128 4.37 -9.31 -16.54
C PRO A 128 5.91 -9.19 -16.51
N LEU A 129 6.45 -8.34 -15.62
CA LEU A 129 7.89 -8.18 -15.45
C LEU A 129 8.54 -9.40 -14.80
N TYR A 130 7.77 -10.18 -14.05
CA TYR A 130 8.19 -11.45 -13.46
C TYR A 130 8.50 -12.55 -14.49
N ASP A 131 8.06 -12.40 -15.73
CA ASP A 131 8.36 -13.33 -16.83
C ASP A 131 9.58 -12.91 -17.67
N CYS A 132 10.18 -11.72 -17.39
CA CYS A 132 11.37 -11.26 -18.08
C CYS A 132 12.63 -12.01 -17.58
N ALA A 133 13.54 -12.28 -18.50
CA ALA A 133 14.78 -13.00 -18.19
C ALA A 133 15.69 -12.23 -17.22
N ASP A 134 15.80 -10.91 -17.40
CA ASP A 134 16.72 -10.08 -16.63
C ASP A 134 16.22 -8.63 -16.40
N ALA A 135 17.03 -7.84 -15.73
CA ALA A 135 16.70 -6.44 -15.41
C ALA A 135 16.64 -5.53 -16.65
N ALA A 136 17.44 -5.84 -17.68
CA ALA A 136 17.47 -5.04 -18.91
C ALA A 136 16.14 -5.22 -19.67
N GLU A 137 15.67 -6.46 -19.83
CA GLU A 137 14.37 -6.75 -20.46
C GLU A 137 13.21 -6.11 -19.68
N ARG A 138 13.24 -6.13 -18.33
CA ARG A 138 12.22 -5.46 -17.51
C ARG A 138 12.18 -3.97 -17.78
N LEU A 139 13.34 -3.34 -17.84
CA LEU A 139 13.46 -1.91 -18.10
C LEU A 139 12.98 -1.57 -19.53
N ASP A 140 13.34 -2.36 -20.51
CA ASP A 140 12.91 -2.14 -21.90
C ASP A 140 11.39 -2.30 -22.05
N ARG A 141 10.77 -3.26 -21.35
CA ARG A 141 9.30 -3.39 -21.31
C ARG A 141 8.65 -2.14 -20.68
N LEU A 142 9.21 -1.61 -19.62
CA LEU A 142 8.71 -0.37 -18.99
C LEU A 142 8.87 0.84 -19.93
N ARG A 143 9.98 0.96 -20.63
CA ARG A 143 10.24 2.04 -21.62
C ARG A 143 9.28 2.02 -22.80
N ALA A 144 8.89 0.82 -23.22
CA ALA A 144 7.98 0.59 -24.34
C ALA A 144 6.50 0.62 -23.95
N GLU A 145 6.17 0.69 -22.65
CA GLU A 145 4.77 0.62 -22.20
C GLU A 145 4.01 1.88 -22.57
N ALA A 146 3.03 1.70 -23.45
CA ALA A 146 2.15 2.76 -23.94
C ALA A 146 0.76 2.67 -23.30
N PRO A 147 0.01 3.79 -23.22
CA PRO A 147 -1.38 3.75 -22.83
C PRO A 147 -2.19 2.75 -23.66
N ALA A 148 -2.92 1.87 -23.00
CA ALA A 148 -3.86 0.91 -23.59
C ALA A 148 -5.31 1.38 -23.48
N GLY A 149 -5.53 2.57 -22.93
CA GLY A 149 -6.81 3.25 -22.81
C GLY A 149 -6.64 4.77 -22.89
N PRO A 150 -7.74 5.52 -22.84
CA PRO A 150 -7.69 6.98 -22.99
C PRO A 150 -7.00 7.64 -21.81
N VAL A 151 -6.05 8.53 -22.10
CA VAL A 151 -5.43 9.42 -21.11
C VAL A 151 -6.50 10.37 -20.56
N GLY A 152 -6.45 10.65 -19.26
CA GLY A 152 -7.45 11.46 -18.55
C GLY A 152 -8.58 10.65 -17.93
N THR A 153 -8.74 9.36 -18.27
CA THR A 153 -9.74 8.47 -17.66
C THR A 153 -9.10 7.63 -16.56
N TYR A 154 -9.77 7.52 -15.42
CA TYR A 154 -9.28 6.71 -14.30
C TYR A 154 -9.18 5.24 -14.68
N ARG A 155 -7.99 4.69 -14.52
CA ARG A 155 -7.68 3.28 -14.64
C ARG A 155 -6.53 2.94 -13.69
N TYR A 156 -6.83 2.26 -12.61
CA TYR A 156 -5.80 1.84 -11.65
C TYR A 156 -4.67 1.06 -12.34
N SER A 157 -3.42 1.45 -12.08
CA SER A 157 -2.25 0.86 -12.72
C SER A 157 -1.03 0.90 -11.80
N ASP A 158 -0.41 -0.26 -11.58
CA ASP A 158 0.86 -0.39 -10.88
C ASP A 158 2.02 0.20 -11.69
N VAL A 159 1.89 0.17 -13.03
CA VAL A 159 2.89 0.73 -13.95
C VAL A 159 3.09 2.22 -13.73
N ASN A 160 2.03 2.95 -13.36
CA ASN A 160 2.13 4.37 -13.00
C ASN A 160 3.18 4.60 -11.90
N MET A 161 3.14 3.79 -10.86
CA MET A 161 4.04 3.95 -9.71
C MET A 161 5.45 3.46 -10.03
N LEU A 162 5.61 2.53 -10.96
CA LEU A 162 6.91 2.13 -11.48
C LEU A 162 7.55 3.26 -12.30
N LEU A 163 6.80 3.91 -13.19
CA LEU A 163 7.29 5.08 -13.92
C LEU A 163 7.64 6.22 -12.94
N LEU A 164 6.78 6.48 -11.97
CA LEU A 164 7.03 7.51 -10.95
C LEU A 164 8.29 7.22 -10.14
N GLN A 165 8.53 5.97 -9.76
CA GLN A 165 9.79 5.54 -9.14
C GLN A 165 11.00 5.91 -10.01
N HIS A 166 10.97 5.61 -11.30
CA HIS A 166 12.06 5.96 -12.22
C HIS A 166 12.27 7.47 -12.33
N VAL A 167 11.18 8.26 -12.35
CA VAL A 167 11.26 9.73 -12.30
C VAL A 167 11.97 10.16 -11.02
N LEU A 168 11.51 9.69 -9.86
CA LEU A 168 12.10 10.05 -8.56
C LEU A 168 13.58 9.69 -8.47
N GLN A 169 13.95 8.50 -8.89
CA GLN A 169 15.35 8.05 -8.90
C GLN A 169 16.22 8.88 -9.86
N ARG A 170 15.68 9.26 -11.01
CA ARG A 170 16.39 10.09 -11.99
C ARG A 170 16.68 11.50 -11.47
N ILE A 171 15.68 12.18 -10.89
CA ILE A 171 15.84 13.58 -10.44
C ILE A 171 16.63 13.70 -9.14
N THR A 172 16.65 12.65 -8.32
CA THR A 172 17.32 12.69 -7.00
C THR A 172 18.68 11.99 -7.00
N GLY A 173 18.94 11.13 -7.97
CA GLY A 173 20.12 10.25 -7.98
C GLY A 173 20.09 9.19 -6.85
N ARG A 174 18.94 8.93 -6.21
CA ARG A 174 18.80 8.03 -5.06
C ARG A 174 17.76 6.94 -5.33
N PRO A 175 17.98 5.71 -4.86
CA PRO A 175 16.99 4.65 -4.95
C PRO A 175 15.76 4.95 -4.06
N LEU A 176 14.61 4.36 -4.41
CA LEU A 176 13.33 4.66 -3.77
C LEU A 176 13.30 4.33 -2.28
N ASP A 177 13.90 3.23 -1.86
CA ASP A 177 14.00 2.82 -0.45
C ASP A 177 14.73 3.87 0.39
N VAL A 178 15.81 4.45 -0.14
CA VAL A 178 16.54 5.55 0.50
C VAL A 178 15.68 6.81 0.59
N LEU A 179 14.91 7.14 -0.46
CA LEU A 179 14.01 8.29 -0.45
C LEU A 179 12.91 8.13 0.61
N VAL A 180 12.28 6.96 0.66
CA VAL A 180 11.25 6.65 1.66
C VAL A 180 11.86 6.66 3.07
N HIS A 181 13.01 6.02 3.26
CA HIS A 181 13.66 5.96 4.58
C HIS A 181 14.04 7.35 5.07
N GLN A 182 14.77 8.11 4.27
CA GLN A 182 15.30 9.42 4.71
C GLN A 182 14.24 10.52 4.73
N GLY A 183 13.24 10.44 3.82
CA GLY A 183 12.21 11.46 3.69
C GLY A 183 10.97 11.22 4.55
N ILE A 184 10.70 9.97 4.96
CA ILE A 184 9.45 9.62 5.64
C ILE A 184 9.73 8.82 6.92
N THR A 185 10.25 7.59 6.82
CA THR A 185 10.24 6.67 7.97
C THR A 185 11.20 7.10 9.06
N ARG A 186 12.41 7.53 8.72
CA ARG A 186 13.40 8.01 9.70
C ARG A 186 12.97 9.28 10.43
N PRO A 187 12.51 10.35 9.77
CA PRO A 187 12.03 11.55 10.46
C PRO A 187 10.86 11.29 11.40
N LEU A 188 10.00 10.32 11.07
CA LEU A 188 8.83 9.97 11.85
C LEU A 188 9.08 8.89 12.91
N GLY A 189 10.30 8.34 12.99
CA GLY A 189 10.61 7.25 13.92
C GLY A 189 9.87 5.95 13.60
N MET A 190 9.47 5.71 12.34
CA MET A 190 8.81 4.51 11.87
C MET A 190 9.84 3.38 11.66
N THR A 191 10.30 2.79 12.76
CA THR A 191 11.43 1.85 12.77
C THR A 191 11.11 0.50 12.17
N ASP A 192 9.83 0.13 12.16
CA ASP A 192 9.33 -1.15 11.65
C ASP A 192 8.82 -1.05 10.20
N THR A 193 8.95 0.14 9.59
CA THR A 193 8.54 0.37 8.19
C THR A 193 9.76 0.37 7.27
N ARG A 194 9.84 -0.65 6.40
CA ARG A 194 10.97 -0.81 5.46
C ARG A 194 10.60 -1.68 4.27
N PHE A 195 11.32 -1.53 3.17
CA PHE A 195 11.32 -2.54 2.12
C PHE A 195 11.93 -3.85 2.65
N GLY A 196 11.39 -5.00 2.18
CA GLY A 196 11.87 -6.32 2.61
C GLY A 196 13.36 -6.57 2.33
N PRO A 197 13.93 -7.63 2.91
CA PRO A 197 13.26 -8.71 3.65
C PRO A 197 12.85 -8.33 5.09
N CYS A 198 11.73 -8.92 5.56
CA CYS A 198 11.19 -8.73 6.91
C CYS A 198 10.80 -10.08 7.56
N PRO A 199 11.76 -10.86 8.07
CA PRO A 199 11.53 -12.26 8.51
C PRO A 199 10.45 -12.43 9.60
N GLY A 200 10.21 -11.40 10.42
CA GLY A 200 9.18 -11.39 11.46
C GLY A 200 7.75 -11.12 10.99
N ALA A 201 7.57 -10.83 9.69
CA ALA A 201 6.25 -10.45 9.16
C ALA A 201 5.24 -11.60 9.20
N ALA A 202 3.96 -11.24 9.08
CA ALA A 202 2.89 -12.19 8.82
C ALA A 202 3.12 -12.89 7.47
N ALA A 203 2.84 -14.19 7.42
CA ALA A 203 2.93 -14.96 6.19
C ALA A 203 1.84 -14.51 5.19
N THR A 204 2.19 -14.56 3.91
CA THR A 204 1.27 -14.24 2.83
C THR A 204 0.86 -15.51 2.09
N GLU A 205 1.27 -15.73 0.88
CA GLU A 205 0.77 -16.78 0.01
C GLU A 205 1.76 -17.92 -0.19
N ASP A 206 1.29 -19.14 -0.34
CA ASP A 206 2.04 -20.24 -0.93
C ASP A 206 1.95 -20.09 -2.45
N GLN A 207 2.87 -19.30 -3.02
CA GLN A 207 2.86 -18.99 -4.44
C GLN A 207 3.33 -20.17 -5.28
N ARG A 208 2.40 -20.73 -6.03
CA ARG A 208 2.67 -21.78 -7.04
C ARG A 208 1.76 -21.59 -8.24
N ARG A 209 2.25 -21.88 -9.41
CA ARG A 209 1.41 -21.95 -10.61
C ARG A 209 0.46 -23.15 -10.51
N PRO A 210 -0.81 -23.08 -10.96
CA PRO A 210 -1.38 -21.99 -11.78
C PRO A 210 -2.07 -20.86 -10.97
N TRP A 211 -2.22 -20.93 -9.63
CA TRP A 211 -2.95 -19.92 -8.88
C TRP A 211 -2.14 -18.66 -8.57
N ALA A 212 -0.82 -18.73 -8.60
CA ALA A 212 0.07 -17.57 -8.55
C ALA A 212 0.83 -17.40 -9.87
N LYS A 213 1.46 -16.25 -10.05
CA LYS A 213 2.20 -15.91 -11.28
C LYS A 213 3.65 -16.43 -11.25
N ALA A 214 4.14 -16.86 -10.08
CA ALA A 214 5.48 -17.38 -9.86
C ALA A 214 5.45 -18.57 -8.89
N ASP A 215 6.46 -19.46 -8.97
CA ASP A 215 6.64 -20.58 -8.05
C ASP A 215 7.67 -20.22 -6.98
N ARG A 216 7.18 -19.67 -5.85
CA ARG A 216 8.03 -19.17 -4.77
C ARG A 216 7.81 -19.87 -3.44
N GLY A 217 6.79 -20.72 -3.36
CA GLY A 217 6.39 -21.40 -2.13
C GLY A 217 5.73 -20.46 -1.12
N MET A 218 5.68 -20.90 0.15
CA MET A 218 5.11 -20.13 1.24
C MET A 218 5.98 -18.90 1.53
N LEU A 219 5.38 -17.72 1.38
CA LEU A 219 6.07 -16.44 1.58
C LEU A 219 5.87 -15.92 3.01
N ARG A 220 6.99 -15.54 3.62
CA ARG A 220 7.03 -14.82 4.88
C ARG A 220 8.18 -13.82 4.88
N GLY A 221 7.87 -12.52 4.96
CA GLY A 221 8.87 -11.45 4.97
C GLY A 221 9.57 -11.20 3.63
N ALA A 222 9.18 -11.91 2.58
CA ALA A 222 9.48 -11.58 1.20
C ALA A 222 8.25 -10.94 0.56
N VAL A 223 8.44 -9.91 -0.27
CA VAL A 223 7.34 -9.18 -0.91
C VAL A 223 6.42 -10.14 -1.68
N HIS A 224 5.10 -9.98 -1.47
CA HIS A 224 4.07 -10.81 -2.10
C HIS A 224 3.97 -10.53 -3.60
N ASP A 225 3.97 -9.28 -4.00
CA ASP A 225 3.82 -8.85 -5.40
C ASP A 225 4.95 -9.43 -6.27
N GLU A 226 4.57 -10.10 -7.35
CA GLU A 226 5.51 -10.82 -8.22
C GLU A 226 6.37 -9.85 -9.05
N ASN A 227 5.82 -8.70 -9.45
CA ASN A 227 6.60 -7.69 -10.18
C ASN A 227 7.58 -6.99 -9.25
N ALA A 228 7.16 -6.61 -8.04
CA ALA A 228 8.05 -6.04 -7.05
C ALA A 228 9.19 -7.00 -6.68
N TRP A 229 8.89 -8.30 -6.55
CA TRP A 229 9.90 -9.33 -6.34
C TRP A 229 10.90 -9.40 -7.51
N ALA A 230 10.42 -9.42 -8.75
CA ALA A 230 11.26 -9.44 -9.94
C ALA A 230 12.15 -8.19 -10.04
N LEU A 231 11.73 -7.07 -9.44
CA LEU A 231 12.47 -5.81 -9.34
C LEU A 231 13.38 -5.73 -8.10
N GLY A 232 13.63 -6.84 -7.40
CA GLY A 232 14.51 -6.88 -6.23
C GLY A 232 13.85 -6.48 -4.91
N GLY A 233 12.53 -6.38 -4.85
CA GLY A 233 11.75 -6.11 -3.64
C GLY A 233 11.47 -4.61 -3.37
N VAL A 234 12.06 -3.71 -4.14
CA VAL A 234 11.85 -2.26 -4.03
C VAL A 234 11.12 -1.75 -5.26
N ALA A 235 9.83 -1.53 -5.14
CA ALA A 235 9.01 -1.04 -6.25
C ALA A 235 8.04 0.05 -5.79
N GLY A 236 7.76 1.02 -6.66
CA GLY A 236 6.90 2.16 -6.33
C GLY A 236 5.46 1.79 -5.98
N HIS A 237 5.02 0.59 -6.39
CA HIS A 237 3.66 0.10 -6.17
C HIS A 237 3.53 -0.89 -5.02
N ALA A 238 4.62 -1.58 -4.59
CA ALA A 238 4.62 -2.63 -3.56
C ALA A 238 6.03 -2.87 -3.01
N GLY A 239 6.15 -3.58 -1.87
CA GLY A 239 7.42 -4.02 -1.28
C GLY A 239 7.67 -3.53 0.13
N LEU A 240 6.94 -2.53 0.62
CA LEU A 240 7.03 -2.10 2.01
C LEU A 240 6.35 -3.10 2.96
N PHE A 241 6.98 -3.28 4.11
CA PHE A 241 6.44 -3.91 5.31
C PHE A 241 6.29 -2.85 6.40
N SER A 242 5.26 -2.97 7.23
CA SER A 242 5.03 -2.05 8.35
C SER A 242 4.17 -2.69 9.43
N THR A 243 4.16 -2.06 10.61
CA THR A 243 3.22 -2.31 11.69
C THR A 243 2.06 -1.30 11.67
N ALA A 244 0.97 -1.63 12.34
CA ALA A 244 -0.15 -0.70 12.46
C ALA A 244 0.22 0.57 13.24
N ARG A 245 1.14 0.48 14.19
CA ARG A 245 1.66 1.64 14.96
C ARG A 245 2.41 2.62 14.08
N ASP A 246 3.31 2.14 13.24
CA ASP A 246 4.06 3.00 12.33
C ASP A 246 3.11 3.70 11.34
N LEU A 247 2.14 2.98 10.78
CA LEU A 247 1.14 3.60 9.91
C LEU A 247 0.24 4.61 10.64
N ALA A 248 -0.07 4.38 11.93
CA ALA A 248 -0.77 5.36 12.75
C ALA A 248 0.03 6.65 12.91
N VAL A 249 1.37 6.57 13.01
CA VAL A 249 2.23 7.77 13.01
C VAL A 249 2.10 8.54 11.70
N LEU A 250 2.17 7.85 10.56
CA LEU A 250 1.99 8.47 9.24
C LEU A 250 0.62 9.16 9.13
N CYS A 251 -0.45 8.47 9.55
CA CYS A 251 -1.81 9.04 9.54
C CYS A 251 -1.89 10.33 10.35
N ARG A 252 -1.37 10.34 11.58
CA ARG A 252 -1.37 11.51 12.46
C ARG A 252 -0.63 12.69 11.84
N VAL A 253 0.53 12.44 11.25
CA VAL A 253 1.33 13.48 10.62
C VAL A 253 0.58 14.09 9.45
N LEU A 254 -0.06 13.27 8.61
CA LEU A 254 -0.87 13.78 7.48
C LEU A 254 -2.10 14.54 7.96
N LEU A 255 -2.82 14.05 8.98
CA LEU A 255 -3.96 14.76 9.58
C LEU A 255 -3.54 16.10 10.21
N ALA A 256 -2.34 16.17 10.78
CA ALA A 256 -1.76 17.38 11.36
C ALA A 256 -1.08 18.32 10.33
N GLY A 257 -1.38 18.18 9.04
CA GLY A 257 -0.81 19.05 8.01
C GLY A 257 0.66 18.78 7.69
N GLY A 258 1.13 17.55 7.88
CA GLY A 258 2.46 17.09 7.50
C GLY A 258 3.55 17.23 8.54
N SER A 259 3.19 17.67 9.76
CA SER A 259 4.13 17.84 10.88
C SER A 259 3.57 17.26 12.18
N CYS A 260 4.44 16.68 13.01
CA CYS A 260 4.09 16.22 14.36
C CYS A 260 5.29 16.40 15.30
N GLY A 261 5.17 17.28 16.31
CA GLY A 261 6.29 17.68 17.14
C GLY A 261 7.44 18.27 16.29
N PRO A 262 8.69 17.81 16.48
CA PRO A 262 9.83 18.29 15.68
C PRO A 262 9.89 17.69 14.26
N ALA A 263 9.12 16.65 14.00
CA ALA A 263 9.15 15.96 12.72
C ALA A 263 8.23 16.65 11.70
N ARG A 264 8.75 16.91 10.50
CA ARG A 264 8.01 17.42 9.34
C ARG A 264 8.39 16.63 8.10
N ILE A 265 7.41 16.15 7.37
CA ILE A 265 7.61 15.45 6.09
C ILE A 265 7.06 16.24 4.89
N LEU A 266 6.06 17.09 5.10
CA LEU A 266 5.46 17.98 4.10
C LEU A 266 4.97 19.27 4.77
N GLY A 267 4.81 20.34 4.00
CA GLY A 267 4.03 21.51 4.41
C GLY A 267 2.52 21.30 4.24
N PRO A 268 1.69 22.09 4.93
CA PRO A 268 0.23 21.94 4.90
C PRO A 268 -0.35 22.01 3.48
N ASP A 269 0.08 22.95 2.65
CA ASP A 269 -0.38 23.10 1.27
C ASP A 269 -0.08 21.85 0.41
N PHE A 270 1.01 21.15 0.70
CA PHE A 270 1.39 19.92 -0.01
C PHE A 270 0.66 18.69 0.53
N VAL A 271 0.27 18.69 1.80
CA VAL A 271 -0.68 17.69 2.32
C VAL A 271 -2.06 17.91 1.69
N ASP A 272 -2.51 19.14 1.53
CA ASP A 272 -3.74 19.48 0.83
C ASP A 272 -3.68 19.01 -0.63
N LEU A 273 -2.59 19.28 -1.33
CA LEU A 273 -2.36 18.80 -2.70
C LEU A 273 -2.42 17.26 -2.77
N LEU A 274 -1.86 16.56 -1.78
CA LEU A 274 -1.80 15.09 -1.73
C LEU A 274 -3.18 14.46 -1.52
N LEU A 275 -4.01 15.04 -0.63
CA LEU A 275 -5.24 14.45 -0.10
C LEU A 275 -6.53 15.04 -0.70
N ALA A 276 -6.47 16.22 -1.35
CA ALA A 276 -7.64 16.80 -2.00
C ALA A 276 -8.06 15.96 -3.22
N PRO A 277 -9.38 15.86 -3.52
CA PRO A 277 -9.85 15.15 -4.71
C PRO A 277 -9.15 15.62 -6.00
N PRO A 278 -8.75 14.69 -6.88
CA PRO A 278 -9.00 13.23 -6.86
C PRO A 278 -8.04 12.42 -5.99
N GLY A 279 -7.10 13.05 -5.28
CA GLY A 279 -6.03 12.44 -4.51
C GLY A 279 -4.80 12.10 -5.36
N LEU A 280 -3.61 12.28 -4.80
CA LEU A 280 -2.35 11.91 -5.45
C LEU A 280 -1.82 10.62 -4.83
N GLY A 281 -2.07 9.48 -5.48
CA GLY A 281 -1.75 8.15 -4.95
C GLY A 281 -2.65 7.70 -3.80
N PHE A 282 -3.44 8.59 -3.22
CA PHE A 282 -4.51 8.30 -2.27
C PHE A 282 -5.85 8.23 -3.00
N ALA A 283 -6.66 7.24 -2.70
CA ALA A 283 -8.05 7.20 -3.11
C ALA A 283 -8.87 8.07 -2.16
N VAL A 284 -9.74 8.94 -2.69
CA VAL A 284 -10.57 9.86 -1.91
C VAL A 284 -12.03 9.47 -2.09
N ASP A 285 -12.82 9.54 -0.99
CA ASP A 285 -14.26 9.28 -0.98
C ASP A 285 -14.65 7.93 -1.59
N GLN A 286 -14.14 6.83 -1.03
CA GLN A 286 -14.37 5.48 -1.54
C GLN A 286 -15.19 4.61 -0.57
N PRO A 287 -16.53 4.62 -0.64
CA PRO A 287 -17.39 3.89 0.30
C PRO A 287 -17.14 2.38 0.35
N TRP A 288 -16.66 1.79 -0.75
CA TRP A 288 -16.44 0.34 -0.86
C TRP A 288 -15.39 -0.22 0.12
N PHE A 289 -14.50 0.62 0.67
CA PHE A 289 -13.57 0.24 1.74
C PHE A 289 -13.53 1.21 2.92
N MET A 290 -13.97 2.45 2.73
CA MET A 290 -14.03 3.48 3.79
C MET A 290 -15.35 3.45 4.56
N GLY A 291 -16.37 2.69 4.08
CA GLY A 291 -17.68 2.62 4.72
C GLY A 291 -18.29 4.00 4.96
N GLU A 292 -18.86 4.23 6.14
CA GLU A 292 -19.46 5.50 6.53
C GLU A 292 -18.43 6.62 6.86
N LEU A 293 -17.11 6.33 6.89
CA LEU A 293 -16.09 7.38 6.92
C LEU A 293 -15.90 8.05 5.55
N ALA A 294 -16.40 7.44 4.46
CA ALA A 294 -16.28 8.04 3.12
C ALA A 294 -16.88 9.45 3.10
N GLY A 295 -16.23 10.31 2.34
CA GLY A 295 -16.56 11.72 2.17
C GLY A 295 -15.37 12.47 1.57
N PRO A 296 -15.54 13.72 1.14
CA PRO A 296 -14.48 14.50 0.47
C PRO A 296 -13.25 14.76 1.36
N GLY A 297 -13.37 14.61 2.68
CA GLY A 297 -12.26 14.71 3.65
C GLY A 297 -11.56 13.38 3.91
N ALA A 298 -12.12 12.25 3.43
CA ALA A 298 -11.59 10.93 3.67
C ALA A 298 -10.68 10.48 2.52
N ALA A 299 -9.46 10.06 2.86
CA ALA A 299 -8.47 9.58 1.92
C ALA A 299 -7.82 8.29 2.44
N GLY A 300 -7.33 7.45 1.55
CA GLY A 300 -6.69 6.20 1.95
C GLY A 300 -6.36 5.29 0.79
N HIS A 301 -6.04 4.04 1.10
CA HIS A 301 -5.79 3.00 0.10
C HIS A 301 -5.99 1.61 0.68
N THR A 302 -6.08 0.61 -0.19
CA THR A 302 -6.09 -0.81 0.19
C THR A 302 -4.88 -1.54 -0.36
N GLY A 303 -4.48 -2.63 0.30
CA GLY A 303 -3.45 -3.55 -0.18
C GLY A 303 -4.04 -4.92 -0.51
N PHE A 304 -3.47 -5.56 -1.53
CA PHE A 304 -3.91 -6.86 -2.02
C PHE A 304 -3.83 -7.95 -0.93
N THR A 305 -2.84 -7.86 -0.07
CA THR A 305 -2.60 -8.80 1.04
C THR A 305 -3.66 -8.77 2.14
N GLY A 306 -4.55 -7.76 2.13
CA GLY A 306 -5.60 -7.61 3.13
C GLY A 306 -5.50 -6.30 3.92
N THR A 307 -4.50 -5.50 3.65
CA THR A 307 -4.24 -4.24 4.36
C THR A 307 -5.14 -3.10 3.88
N SER A 308 -5.39 -2.13 4.73
CA SER A 308 -6.03 -0.84 4.40
C SER A 308 -5.66 0.25 5.39
N LEU A 309 -5.70 1.48 4.90
CA LEU A 309 -5.52 2.70 5.68
C LEU A 309 -6.58 3.70 5.21
N VAL A 310 -7.29 4.30 6.16
CA VAL A 310 -8.20 5.42 5.93
C VAL A 310 -7.86 6.51 6.93
N LEU A 311 -7.76 7.74 6.46
CA LEU A 311 -7.73 8.95 7.28
C LEU A 311 -8.89 9.86 6.86
N ASP A 312 -9.55 10.48 7.84
CA ASP A 312 -10.65 11.43 7.61
C ASP A 312 -10.35 12.76 8.30
N ARG A 313 -10.10 13.77 7.48
CA ARG A 313 -9.78 15.13 7.94
C ARG A 313 -10.97 15.84 8.58
N ALA A 314 -12.20 15.44 8.22
CA ALA A 314 -13.40 16.07 8.75
C ALA A 314 -13.61 15.72 10.24
N THR A 315 -13.21 14.54 10.66
CA THR A 315 -13.35 14.06 12.03
C THR A 315 -12.03 13.90 12.78
N ASP A 316 -10.90 14.22 12.12
CA ASP A 316 -9.53 14.02 12.62
C ASP A 316 -9.28 12.57 13.04
N THR A 317 -9.79 11.62 12.25
CA THR A 317 -9.82 10.18 12.58
C THR A 317 -9.02 9.38 11.56
N PHE A 318 -8.36 8.31 12.02
CA PHE A 318 -7.76 7.32 11.13
C PHE A 318 -8.12 5.89 11.54
N VAL A 319 -8.09 5.01 10.55
CA VAL A 319 -8.27 3.56 10.70
C VAL A 319 -7.18 2.85 9.90
N VAL A 320 -6.38 2.03 10.55
CA VAL A 320 -5.40 1.15 9.95
C VAL A 320 -5.82 -0.28 10.24
N LEU A 321 -6.09 -1.06 9.20
CA LEU A 321 -6.36 -2.49 9.30
C LEU A 321 -5.31 -3.24 8.49
N LEU A 322 -4.47 -4.01 9.16
CA LEU A 322 -3.49 -4.90 8.56
C LEU A 322 -3.96 -6.35 8.70
N ALA A 323 -3.98 -7.08 7.60
CA ALA A 323 -4.42 -8.47 7.60
C ALA A 323 -3.69 -9.28 6.51
N ASN A 324 -3.58 -10.60 6.70
CA ASN A 324 -2.99 -11.52 5.74
C ASN A 324 -4.06 -12.39 5.05
N THR A 325 -4.99 -11.73 4.32
CA THR A 325 -6.13 -12.42 3.68
C THR A 325 -5.71 -13.41 2.58
N VAL A 326 -4.51 -13.26 2.04
CA VAL A 326 -3.93 -14.13 1.01
C VAL A 326 -3.21 -15.36 1.60
N HIS A 327 -3.20 -15.52 2.92
CA HIS A 327 -2.59 -16.67 3.57
C HIS A 327 -3.60 -17.82 3.72
N PRO A 328 -3.39 -19.01 3.14
CA PRO A 328 -2.22 -19.43 2.37
C PRO A 328 -2.32 -19.21 0.86
N CYS A 329 -3.46 -18.77 0.35
CA CYS A 329 -3.73 -18.62 -1.08
C CYS A 329 -4.58 -17.38 -1.35
N ARG A 330 -4.29 -16.66 -2.44
CA ARG A 330 -5.10 -15.53 -2.90
C ARG A 330 -6.54 -15.93 -3.17
N ARG A 331 -7.46 -15.04 -2.84
CA ARG A 331 -8.90 -15.18 -3.04
C ARG A 331 -9.44 -13.99 -3.83
N PRO A 332 -10.63 -14.08 -4.42
CA PRO A 332 -11.31 -12.89 -4.95
C PRO A 332 -11.36 -11.77 -3.91
N PRO A 333 -11.07 -10.52 -4.30
CA PRO A 333 -11.04 -9.41 -3.35
C PRO A 333 -12.39 -9.21 -2.67
N ASP A 334 -12.38 -9.13 -1.34
CA ASP A 334 -13.55 -8.78 -0.53
C ASP A 334 -13.18 -7.62 0.41
N SER A 335 -13.72 -6.45 0.11
CA SER A 335 -13.48 -5.23 0.90
C SER A 335 -14.59 -4.92 1.90
N ARG A 336 -15.68 -5.71 1.95
CA ARG A 336 -16.78 -5.52 2.91
C ARG A 336 -16.29 -5.47 4.36
N PRO A 337 -15.36 -6.32 4.81
CA PRO A 337 -14.83 -6.24 6.17
C PRO A 337 -14.10 -4.92 6.47
N ARG A 338 -13.34 -4.37 5.50
CA ARG A 338 -12.69 -3.06 5.64
C ARG A 338 -13.74 -1.96 5.82
N ALA A 339 -14.74 -1.91 4.95
CA ALA A 339 -15.85 -0.96 5.02
C ALA A 339 -16.63 -1.09 6.32
N ALA A 340 -16.87 -2.32 6.80
CA ALA A 340 -17.56 -2.56 8.07
C ALA A 340 -16.80 -2.03 9.28
N VAL A 341 -15.46 -2.25 9.35
CA VAL A 341 -14.62 -1.68 10.41
C VAL A 341 -14.65 -0.16 10.39
N ALA A 342 -14.48 0.45 9.21
CA ALA A 342 -14.50 1.90 9.06
C ALA A 342 -15.89 2.49 9.42
N THR A 343 -16.98 1.80 9.08
CA THR A 343 -18.35 2.20 9.46
C THR A 343 -18.55 2.21 10.98
N GLU A 344 -18.08 1.19 11.70
CA GLU A 344 -18.17 1.15 13.17
C GLU A 344 -17.40 2.33 13.80
N VAL A 345 -16.23 2.68 13.24
CA VAL A 345 -15.47 3.83 13.69
C VAL A 345 -16.23 5.13 13.43
N ALA A 346 -16.81 5.30 12.23
CA ALA A 346 -17.61 6.49 11.89
C ALA A 346 -18.77 6.68 12.87
N ARG A 347 -19.49 5.61 13.19
CA ARG A 347 -20.60 5.63 14.15
C ARG A 347 -20.15 5.97 15.58
N ALA A 348 -19.01 5.40 16.01
CA ALA A 348 -18.44 5.71 17.32
C ALA A 348 -18.00 7.17 17.45
N VAL A 349 -17.49 7.76 16.36
CA VAL A 349 -17.09 9.18 16.32
C VAL A 349 -18.31 10.11 16.33
N ARG A 350 -19.37 9.78 15.57
CA ARG A 350 -20.61 10.58 15.49
C ARG A 350 -21.48 10.45 16.75
N GLY A 351 -21.51 9.29 17.40
CA GLY A 351 -22.32 9.04 18.61
C GLY A 351 -21.75 9.66 19.90
N ARG A 352 -20.61 10.36 19.83
CA ARG A 352 -19.97 11.09 20.94
C ARG A 352 -19.99 12.61 20.76
N GLY A 353 -20.75 13.11 19.79
CA GLY A 353 -20.98 14.53 19.55
C GLY A 353 -22.18 15.09 20.29
#